data_b58f172a6acb9d80bcb7e763113417f5
#
_entry.id   b58f172a6acb9d80bcb7e763113417f5
#
_cell.length_a   1.000
_cell.length_b   1.000
_cell.length_c   1.000
_cell.angle_alpha   90.00
_cell.angle_beta   90.00
_cell.angle_gamma   90.00
#
_symmetry.space_group_name_H-M   'P 1'
#
loop_
_entity.id
_entity.type
_entity.pdbx_description
1 polymer ?
#
loop_
_entity_poly.entity_id
_entity_poly.type
_entity_poly.pdbx_seq_one_letter_code
_entity_poly.pdbx_strand_id
1 'polypeptide(L)' 'MDKAIQTYISVLKAEIAHLKTLLEPHDTGHIHTTIGTLQNRVKELEEKNRG' A
#
# COMPACT_ATOMS: atom_id res chain seq x y z
N MET A 1 -15.07 10.71 -8.99
CA MET A 1 -14.03 10.06 -8.21
C MET A 1 -13.86 10.74 -6.87
N ASP A 2 -13.80 9.99 -5.81
CA ASP A 2 -13.74 10.53 -4.46
C ASP A 2 -12.33 10.99 -4.13
N LYS A 3 -12.16 12.28 -3.85
CA LYS A 3 -10.84 12.83 -3.55
C LYS A 3 -10.26 12.29 -2.25
N ALA A 4 -11.12 12.02 -1.27
CA ALA A 4 -10.64 11.47 0.00
C ALA A 4 -10.06 10.07 -0.22
N ILE A 5 -10.71 9.26 -1.05
CA ILE A 5 -10.21 7.93 -1.37
C ILE A 5 -8.91 8.04 -2.16
N GLN A 6 -8.83 8.97 -3.10
CA GLN A 6 -7.61 9.17 -3.87
C GLN A 6 -6.44 9.56 -2.97
N THR A 7 -6.70 10.45 -2.01
CA THR A 7 -5.67 10.86 -1.07
C THR A 7 -5.22 9.67 -0.21
N TYR A 8 -6.17 8.87 0.25
CA TYR A 8 -5.87 7.70 1.03
C TYR A 8 -5.02 6.71 0.24
N ILE A 9 -5.38 6.47 -1.02
CA ILE A 9 -4.60 5.59 -1.89
C ILE A 9 -3.17 6.11 -2.04
N SER A 10 -3.01 7.42 -2.23
CA SER A 10 -1.68 8.03 -2.35
C SER A 10 -0.86 7.81 -1.09
N VAL A 11 -1.48 7.97 0.08
CA VAL A 11 -0.79 7.75 1.35
C VAL A 11 -0.35 6.29 1.47
N LEU A 12 -1.24 5.36 1.12
CA LEU A 12 -0.90 3.94 1.19
C LEU A 12 0.24 3.59 0.22
N LYS A 13 0.22 4.16 -0.98
CA LYS A 13 1.29 3.91 -1.94
C LYS A 13 2.62 4.47 -1.46
N ALA A 14 2.60 5.63 -0.81
CA ALA A 14 3.80 6.22 -0.24
C ALA A 14 4.35 5.34 0.87
N GLU A 15 3.46 4.78 1.70
CA GLU A 15 3.87 3.89 2.77
C GLU A 15 4.48 2.61 2.21
N ILE A 16 3.87 2.05 1.17
CA ILE A 16 4.41 0.86 0.52
C ILE A 16 5.82 1.14 0.00
N ALA A 17 6.01 2.28 -0.67
CA ALA A 17 7.32 2.65 -1.19
C ALA A 17 8.33 2.78 -0.06
N HIS A 18 7.92 3.40 1.05
CA HIS A 18 8.79 3.55 2.21
C HIS A 18 9.18 2.18 2.78
N LEU A 19 8.20 1.30 2.95
CA LEU A 19 8.47 -0.04 3.50
C LEU A 19 9.41 -0.82 2.61
N LYS A 20 9.30 -0.66 1.29
CA LYS A 20 10.20 -1.35 0.37
C LYS A 20 11.65 -0.93 0.56
N THR A 21 11.89 0.32 0.99
CA THR A 21 13.26 0.76 1.25
C THR A 21 13.82 0.16 2.53
N LEU A 22 12.96 -0.41 3.38
CA LEU A 22 13.40 -1.04 4.63
C LEU A 22 13.68 -2.53 4.46
N LEU A 23 13.45 -3.09 3.26
CA LEU A 23 13.73 -4.49 3.01
C LEU A 23 15.23 -4.70 2.99
N GLU A 24 15.71 -5.47 3.96
CA GLU A 24 17.12 -5.75 4.11
C GLU A 24 17.39 -7.23 3.83
N PRO A 25 18.65 -7.63 3.67
CA PRO A 25 18.95 -9.03 3.38
C PRO A 25 18.55 -10.01 4.47
N HIS A 26 18.23 -9.52 5.66
CA HIS A 26 17.90 -10.40 6.78
C HIS A 26 16.58 -10.03 7.43
N ASP A 27 15.81 -11.04 7.76
CA ASP A 27 14.58 -10.97 8.58
C ASP A 27 13.64 -9.81 8.23
N THR A 28 13.07 -9.84 7.03
CA THR A 28 12.12 -8.85 6.61
C THR A 28 10.74 -9.45 6.33
N GLY A 29 10.47 -10.65 6.86
CA GLY A 29 9.22 -11.33 6.58
C GLY A 29 7.99 -10.51 6.93
N HIS A 30 7.98 -9.88 8.11
CA HIS A 30 6.84 -9.09 8.53
C HIS A 30 6.65 -7.84 7.66
N ILE A 31 7.75 -7.30 7.12
CA ILE A 31 7.66 -6.15 6.22
C ILE A 31 7.03 -6.58 4.90
N HIS A 32 7.42 -7.73 4.37
CA HIS A 32 6.79 -8.27 3.15
C HIS A 32 5.30 -8.49 3.36
N THR A 33 4.91 -9.03 4.50
CA THR A 33 3.51 -9.27 4.80
C THR A 33 2.74 -7.96 4.86
N THR A 34 3.32 -6.95 5.51
CA THR A 34 2.68 -5.64 5.61
C THR A 34 2.52 -5.00 4.25
N ILE A 35 3.56 -5.07 3.41
CA ILE A 35 3.48 -4.54 2.05
C ILE A 35 2.35 -5.22 1.29
N GLY A 36 2.25 -6.54 1.37
CA GLY A 36 1.20 -7.28 0.69
C GLY A 36 -0.18 -6.85 1.15
N THR A 37 -0.36 -6.68 2.45
CA THR A 37 -1.63 -6.22 3.01
C THR A 37 -2.00 -4.84 2.47
N LEU A 38 -1.04 -3.92 2.44
CA LEU A 38 -1.30 -2.57 1.95
C LEU A 38 -1.57 -2.57 0.45
N GLN A 39 -0.87 -3.39 -0.32
CA GLN A 39 -1.10 -3.49 -1.75
C GLN A 39 -2.51 -4.01 -2.04
N ASN A 40 -2.97 -4.98 -1.28
CA ASN A 40 -4.34 -5.48 -1.41
C ASN A 40 -5.35 -4.39 -1.07
N ARG A 41 -5.08 -3.60 -0.05
CA ARG A 41 -5.97 -2.50 0.32
C ARG A 41 -6.06 -1.47 -0.80
N VAL A 42 -4.90 -1.11 -1.39
CA VAL A 42 -4.89 -0.18 -2.51
C VAL A 42 -5.73 -0.73 -3.66
N LYS A 43 -5.54 -2.00 -3.99
CA LYS A 43 -6.29 -2.62 -5.07
C LYS A 43 -7.79 -2.55 -4.83
N GLU A 44 -8.23 -2.88 -3.61
CA GLU A 44 -9.64 -2.83 -3.26
C GLU A 44 -10.21 -1.42 -3.40
N LEU A 45 -9.44 -0.43 -2.91
CA LEU A 45 -9.90 0.95 -2.97
C LEU A 45 -9.96 1.46 -4.40
N GLU A 46 -9.00 1.09 -5.22
CA GLU A 46 -9.01 1.49 -6.62
C GLU A 46 -10.19 0.89 -7.36
N GLU A 47 -10.53 -0.36 -7.06
CA GLU A 47 -11.68 -1.00 -7.67
C GLU A 47 -12.98 -0.33 -7.27
N LYS A 48 -13.12 0.01 -5.99
CA LYS A 48 -14.31 0.71 -5.51
C LYS A 48 -14.42 2.11 -6.12
N ASN A 49 -13.29 2.79 -6.24
CA ASN A 49 -13.28 4.15 -6.74
C ASN A 49 -13.52 4.24 -8.24
N ARG A 50 -13.35 3.13 -8.92
CA ARG A 50 -13.54 3.08 -10.36
C ARG A 50 -15.01 3.11 -10.74
N GLY A 51 -15.82 2.58 -9.90
CA GLY A 51 -17.15 2.31 -10.20
C GLY A 51 -18.22 3.05 -10.13
#